data_a2db4e599b5c3c95c7ea017adc369254
#
_entry.id   a2db4e599b5c3c95c7ea017adc369254
#
_cell.length_a   1.000
_cell.length_b   1.000
_cell.length_c   1.000
_cell.angle_alpha   90.00
_cell.angle_beta   90.00
_cell.angle_gamma   90.00
#
_symmetry.space_group_name_H-M   'P 1'
#
loop_
_entity.id
_entity.type
_entity.pdbx_description
1 polymer ?
#
loop_
_entity_poly.entity_id
_entity_poly.type
_entity_poly.pdbx_seq_one_letter_code
_entity_poly.pdbx_strand_id
1 'polypeptide(L)'
;MVVFVNKLTLIGKPEELERIYAHVAEFMEEQPGLIRYQLLRSQKEPGTYFNVAEWDSNESFDKALAEPEFRARLKALGTVIKGEPHMSDVVVEGVAR
;
A
#
# COMPACT_ATOMS: atom_id res chain seq x y z
N MET A 1 -5.19 -3.33 15.44
CA MET A 1 -4.33 -3.02 14.29
C MET A 1 -4.65 -3.94 13.13
N VAL A 2 -4.71 -3.40 11.94
CA VAL A 2 -4.93 -4.16 10.71
C VAL A 2 -3.77 -3.88 9.75
N VAL A 3 -3.50 -4.83 8.85
CA VAL A 3 -2.41 -4.71 7.88
C VAL A 3 -2.98 -4.89 6.47
N PHE A 4 -2.83 -3.86 5.66
CA PHE A 4 -3.20 -3.92 4.25
C PHE A 4 -2.03 -4.54 3.48
N VAL A 5 -2.28 -5.66 2.81
CA VAL A 5 -1.29 -6.35 1.99
C VAL A 5 -1.81 -6.42 0.57
N ASN A 6 -1.09 -5.83 -0.37
CA ASN A 6 -1.50 -5.80 -1.76
C ASN A 6 -0.37 -6.30 -2.64
N LYS A 7 -0.58 -7.43 -3.29
CA LYS A 7 0.38 -7.93 -4.28
C LYS A 7 0.17 -7.15 -5.57
N LEU A 8 1.22 -6.49 -6.03
CA LEU A 8 1.19 -5.66 -7.22
C LEU A 8 1.95 -6.33 -8.35
N THR A 9 1.28 -6.52 -9.48
CA THR A 9 1.94 -6.98 -10.70
C THR A 9 2.16 -5.77 -11.60
N LEU A 10 3.41 -5.49 -11.93
CA LEU A 10 3.80 -4.34 -12.74
C LEU A 10 3.33 -4.53 -14.18
N ILE A 11 2.65 -3.52 -14.73
CA ILE A 11 2.30 -3.46 -16.15
C ILE A 11 2.95 -2.28 -16.85
N GLY A 12 3.46 -1.32 -16.09
CA GLY A 12 4.26 -0.20 -16.59
C GLY A 12 5.74 -0.41 -16.33
N LYS A 13 6.45 0.69 -16.10
CA LYS A 13 7.88 0.65 -15.80
C LYS A 13 8.11 0.76 -14.29
N PRO A 14 9.16 0.11 -13.75
CA PRO A 14 9.46 0.20 -12.32
C PRO A 14 9.59 1.63 -11.82
N GLU A 15 10.23 2.51 -12.59
CA GLU A 15 10.44 3.90 -12.22
C GLU A 15 9.12 4.67 -12.10
N GLU A 16 8.16 4.35 -12.98
CA GLU A 16 6.83 4.95 -12.93
C GLU A 16 6.07 4.51 -11.68
N LEU A 17 6.12 3.22 -11.39
CA LEU A 17 5.47 2.67 -10.19
C LEU A 17 6.03 3.35 -8.93
N GLU A 18 7.35 3.40 -8.80
CA GLU A 18 7.99 3.95 -7.61
C GLU A 18 7.69 5.44 -7.44
N ARG A 19 7.66 6.20 -8.53
CA ARG A 19 7.32 7.61 -8.50
C ARG A 19 5.85 7.84 -8.12
N ILE A 20 4.94 7.08 -8.72
CA ILE A 20 3.50 7.20 -8.44
C ILE A 20 3.21 6.74 -7.02
N TYR A 21 3.84 5.67 -6.57
CA TYR A 21 3.68 5.18 -5.19
C TYR A 21 4.15 6.23 -4.17
N ALA A 22 5.28 6.88 -4.42
CA ALA A 22 5.76 7.94 -3.55
C ALA A 22 4.71 9.06 -3.40
N HIS A 23 4.00 9.36 -4.49
CA HIS A 23 2.93 10.36 -4.47
C HIS A 23 1.70 9.89 -3.66
N VAL A 24 1.38 8.60 -3.74
CA VAL A 24 0.34 8.00 -2.90
C VAL A 24 0.76 8.05 -1.42
N ALA A 25 2.02 7.73 -1.15
CA ALA A 25 2.55 7.70 0.20
C ALA A 25 2.53 9.07 0.89
N GLU A 26 2.79 10.14 0.16
CA GLU A 26 2.70 11.51 0.70
C GLU A 26 1.33 11.77 1.31
N PHE A 27 0.27 11.31 0.66
CA PHE A 27 -1.07 11.45 1.20
C PHE A 27 -1.27 10.57 2.42
N MET A 28 -0.84 9.30 2.34
CA MET A 28 -1.02 8.36 3.44
C MET A 28 -0.33 8.83 4.72
N GLU A 29 0.85 9.42 4.61
CA GLU A 29 1.62 9.87 5.76
C GLU A 29 0.91 10.92 6.60
N GLU A 30 -0.05 11.64 6.01
CA GLU A 30 -0.84 12.65 6.71
C GLU A 30 -2.14 12.10 7.28
N GLN A 31 -2.48 10.85 7.03
CA GLN A 31 -3.77 10.31 7.46
C GLN A 31 -3.74 9.81 8.90
N PRO A 32 -4.76 10.20 9.71
CA PRO A 32 -4.88 9.65 11.05
C PRO A 32 -5.02 8.13 11.01
N GLY A 33 -4.29 7.46 11.88
CA GLY A 33 -4.37 6.02 12.01
C GLY A 33 -3.38 5.22 11.20
N LEU A 34 -2.66 5.85 10.26
CA LEU A 34 -1.56 5.16 9.59
C LEU A 34 -0.41 4.99 10.59
N ILE A 35 0.12 3.77 10.70
CA ILE A 35 1.23 3.46 11.59
C ILE A 35 2.55 3.44 10.81
N ARG A 36 2.59 2.66 9.74
CA ARG A 36 3.75 2.60 8.84
C ARG A 36 3.38 1.90 7.54
N TYR A 37 4.24 2.05 6.54
CA TYR A 37 4.05 1.39 5.25
C TYR A 37 5.41 1.02 4.65
N GLN A 38 5.35 0.06 3.72
CA GLN A 38 6.52 -0.34 2.92
C GLN A 38 6.04 -0.75 1.53
N LEU A 39 6.81 -0.39 0.53
CA LEU A 39 6.70 -0.97 -0.80
C LEU A 39 7.87 -1.92 -0.98
N LEU A 40 7.59 -3.20 -1.16
CA LEU A 40 8.59 -4.26 -1.25
C LEU A 40 8.69 -4.74 -2.70
N ARG A 41 9.90 -4.95 -3.18
CA ARG A 41 10.12 -5.53 -4.51
C ARG A 41 10.58 -6.97 -4.34
N SER A 42 9.95 -7.91 -5.04
CA SER A 42 10.36 -9.30 -5.00
C SER A 42 11.79 -9.47 -5.53
N GLN A 43 12.59 -10.26 -4.83
CA GLN A 43 13.95 -10.57 -5.28
C GLN A 43 13.94 -11.67 -6.36
N LYS A 44 12.89 -12.49 -6.39
CA LYS A 44 12.82 -13.65 -7.31
C LYS A 44 11.97 -13.41 -8.55
N GLU A 45 10.89 -12.66 -8.42
CA GLU A 45 9.92 -12.47 -9.48
C GLU A 45 9.96 -11.03 -10.00
N PRO A 46 10.61 -10.79 -11.16
CA PRO A 46 10.61 -9.46 -11.76
C PRO A 46 9.20 -8.94 -11.98
N GLY A 47 8.97 -7.68 -11.66
CA GLY A 47 7.66 -7.07 -11.83
C GLY A 47 6.67 -7.36 -10.72
N THR A 48 7.07 -8.03 -9.65
CA THR A 48 6.22 -8.29 -8.50
C THR A 48 6.63 -7.42 -7.32
N TYR A 49 5.66 -6.69 -6.78
CA TYR A 49 5.82 -5.82 -5.61
C TYR A 49 4.76 -6.15 -4.57
N PHE A 50 5.00 -5.75 -3.34
CA PHE A 50 4.01 -5.86 -2.27
C PHE A 50 3.91 -4.52 -1.56
N ASN A 51 2.68 -4.01 -1.46
CA ASN A 51 2.38 -2.83 -0.66
C ASN A 51 1.88 -3.32 0.70
N VAL A 52 2.59 -2.97 1.75
CA VAL A 52 2.23 -3.38 3.12
C VAL A 52 2.06 -2.11 3.94
N ALA A 53 0.86 -1.90 4.48
CA ALA A 53 0.56 -0.71 5.27
C ALA A 53 -0.19 -1.11 6.54
N GLU A 54 0.32 -0.66 7.69
CA GLU A 54 -0.29 -0.93 8.99
C GLU A 54 -1.14 0.25 9.41
N TRP A 55 -2.40 -0.03 9.75
CA TRP A 55 -3.38 0.95 10.20
C TRP A 55 -3.87 0.58 11.60
N ASP A 56 -4.24 1.57 12.40
CA ASP A 56 -4.75 1.32 13.73
C ASP A 56 -6.12 0.61 13.70
N SER A 57 -6.91 0.84 12.66
CA SER A 57 -8.25 0.24 12.51
C SER A 57 -8.70 0.26 11.05
N ASN A 58 -9.70 -0.56 10.74
CA ASN A 58 -10.39 -0.51 9.45
C ASN A 58 -11.04 0.85 9.20
N GLU A 59 -11.57 1.47 10.26
CA GLU A 59 -12.24 2.77 10.16
C GLU A 59 -11.31 3.86 9.67
N SER A 60 -10.07 3.88 10.17
CA SER A 60 -9.06 4.85 9.73
C SER A 60 -8.73 4.66 8.24
N PHE A 61 -8.58 3.41 7.81
CA PHE A 61 -8.34 3.09 6.41
C PHE A 61 -9.52 3.53 5.54
N ASP A 62 -10.73 3.22 5.96
CA ASP A 62 -11.96 3.57 5.22
C ASP A 62 -12.10 5.08 5.08
N LYS A 63 -11.78 5.84 6.13
CA LYS A 63 -11.79 7.30 6.10
C LYS A 63 -10.79 7.85 5.08
N ALA A 64 -9.59 7.28 5.05
CA ALA A 64 -8.58 7.67 4.06
C ALA A 64 -9.07 7.39 2.64
N LEU A 65 -9.65 6.20 2.41
CA LEU A 65 -10.20 5.84 1.09
C LEU A 65 -11.36 6.73 0.66
N ALA A 66 -12.08 7.33 1.60
CA ALA A 66 -13.18 8.23 1.29
C ALA A 66 -12.70 9.59 0.77
N GLU A 67 -11.42 9.92 0.97
CA GLU A 67 -10.85 11.19 0.50
C GLU A 67 -10.69 11.17 -1.01
N PRO A 68 -11.26 12.16 -1.74
CA PRO A 68 -11.14 12.23 -3.19
C PRO A 68 -9.69 12.29 -3.69
N GLU A 69 -8.83 12.98 -2.95
CA GLU A 69 -7.42 13.09 -3.28
C GLU A 69 -6.72 11.73 -3.26
N PHE A 70 -7.03 10.89 -2.27
CA PHE A 70 -6.46 9.55 -2.17
C PHE A 70 -6.91 8.68 -3.35
N ARG A 71 -8.21 8.73 -3.65
CA ARG A 71 -8.76 7.97 -4.79
C ARG A 71 -8.12 8.39 -6.11
N ALA A 72 -7.87 9.68 -6.30
CA ALA A 72 -7.23 10.18 -7.52
C ALA A 72 -5.80 9.64 -7.65
N ARG A 73 -5.04 9.65 -6.57
CA ARG A 73 -3.67 9.12 -6.55
C ARG A 73 -3.65 7.61 -6.77
N LEU A 74 -4.59 6.89 -6.15
CA LEU A 74 -4.72 5.44 -6.35
C LEU A 74 -5.11 5.08 -7.78
N LYS A 75 -5.92 5.92 -8.42
CA LYS A 75 -6.29 5.71 -9.82
C LYS A 75 -5.06 5.79 -10.72
N ALA A 76 -4.17 6.73 -10.46
CA ALA A 76 -2.90 6.84 -11.18
C ALA A 76 -2.04 5.59 -10.99
N LEU A 77 -1.98 5.08 -9.75
CA LEU A 77 -1.25 3.85 -9.44
C LEU A 77 -1.82 2.67 -10.24
N GLY A 78 -3.14 2.59 -10.35
CA GLY A 78 -3.82 1.52 -11.10
C GLY A 78 -3.52 1.50 -12.59
N THR A 79 -2.89 2.54 -13.15
CA THR A 79 -2.50 2.55 -14.57
C THR A 79 -1.20 1.78 -14.82
N VAL A 80 -0.41 1.51 -13.79
CA VAL A 80 0.91 0.88 -13.91
C VAL A 80 1.00 -0.48 -13.21
N ILE A 81 -0.04 -0.89 -12.49
CA ILE A 81 -0.06 -2.17 -11.78
C ILE A 81 -1.42 -2.84 -11.87
N LYS A 82 -1.41 -4.16 -11.64
CA LYS A 82 -2.59 -4.94 -11.25
C LYS A 82 -2.43 -5.30 -9.79
N GLY A 83 -3.45 -5.05 -8.98
CA GLY A 83 -3.41 -5.29 -7.55
C GLY A 83 -4.25 -6.48 -7.12
N GLU A 84 -3.82 -7.12 -6.02
CA GLU A 84 -4.56 -8.16 -5.32
C GLU A 84 -4.58 -7.78 -3.84
N PRO A 85 -5.51 -6.88 -3.44
CA PRO A 85 -5.51 -6.33 -2.08
C PRO A 85 -6.17 -7.27 -1.07
N HIS A 86 -5.59 -7.31 0.12
CA HIS A 86 -6.15 -8.00 1.27
C HIS A 86 -5.97 -7.16 2.53
N MET A 87 -7.07 -6.77 3.15
CA MET A 87 -6.99 -6.23 4.50
C MET A 87 -6.91 -7.43 5.45
N SER A 88 -5.93 -7.42 6.34
CA SER A 88 -5.57 -8.60 7.14
C SER A 88 -5.51 -8.27 8.62
N ASP A 89 -5.86 -9.26 9.42
CA ASP A 89 -5.68 -9.19 10.88
C ASP A 89 -4.33 -9.79 11.24
N VAL A 90 -3.69 -9.22 12.26
CA VAL A 90 -2.47 -9.82 12.80
C VAL A 90 -2.89 -10.96 13.72
N VAL A 91 -2.56 -12.20 13.34
CA VAL A 91 -2.92 -13.38 14.10
C VAL A 91 -1.86 -13.71 15.14
N VAL A 92 -0.61 -13.59 14.77
CA VAL A 92 0.54 -13.81 15.65
C VAL A 92 1.60 -12.80 15.30
N GLU A 93 2.22 -12.19 16.30
CA GLU A 93 3.33 -11.28 16.06
C GLU A 93 4.42 -11.44 17.13
N GLY A 94 5.60 -10.94 16.83
CA GLY A 94 6.72 -10.97 17.76
C GLY A 94 7.88 -10.16 17.20
N VAL A 95 8.92 -10.04 18.01
CA VAL A 95 10.17 -9.41 17.62
C VAL A 95 11.32 -10.36 17.92
N ALA A 96 12.43 -10.19 17.20
CA ALA A 96 13.64 -11.00 17.44
C ALA A 96 14.19 -10.71 18.84
N ARG A 97 14.76 -11.74 19.44
CA ARG A 97 15.39 -11.66 20.76
C ARG A 97 16.79 -11.09 20.69
#